data_985cec75b648e911922e25bb96907de8
#
_entry.id   985cec75b648e911922e25bb96907de8
#
_cell.length_a   1.000
_cell.length_b   1.000
_cell.length_c   1.000
_cell.angle_alpha   90.00
_cell.angle_beta   90.00
_cell.angle_gamma   90.00
#
_symmetry.space_group_name_H-M   'P 1'
#
loop_
_entity.id
_entity.type
_entity.pdbx_description
1 polymer ?
#
loop_
_entity_poly.entity_id
_entity_poly.type
_entity_poly.pdbx_seq_one_letter_code
_entity_poly.pdbx_strand_id
1 'polypeptide(L)'
;MNVVDLNADVGESYGLMHSGMDAEIIPHVTSVNIAAGFHSGDPDTIKKTVELAISTKKSIGAHPSYPDLQGFGRRKIDMDFESIENLTNYQIGAMYAFAKENLNHVKPHGALYNNAAVDMNIANSIYNAINCFDSKLIHVALANSEWSEYLKSKKAKVANEGFADRAYDENGHLVSRSIEGSVLHNEVEIIDRVIGMVKNCLLYTSDAADEHGC
;
A
#
# COMPACT_ATOMS: atom_id res chain seq x y z
N MET A 1 12.90 7.96 19.74
CA MET A 1 12.65 6.52 19.53
C MET A 1 11.96 6.44 18.18
N ASN A 2 12.59 5.86 17.19
CA ASN A 2 11.99 5.73 15.87
C ASN A 2 10.82 4.74 15.96
N VAL A 3 9.65 5.13 15.50
CA VAL A 3 8.46 4.29 15.43
C VAL A 3 8.32 3.83 13.99
N VAL A 4 8.20 2.53 13.80
CA VAL A 4 7.99 1.90 12.49
C VAL A 4 6.61 1.32 12.44
N ASP A 5 5.87 1.61 11.37
CA ASP A 5 4.63 0.92 11.06
C ASP A 5 4.94 -0.38 10.29
N LEU A 6 4.41 -1.49 10.79
CA LEU A 6 4.44 -2.77 10.08
C LEU A 6 3.05 -3.01 9.50
N ASN A 7 2.93 -2.97 8.18
CA ASN A 7 1.64 -3.14 7.52
C ASN A 7 1.56 -4.45 6.73
N ALA A 8 0.35 -4.95 6.55
CA ALA A 8 0.06 -6.11 5.71
C ALA A 8 -1.17 -5.86 4.83
N ASP A 9 -1.12 -6.41 3.61
CA ASP A 9 -2.25 -6.48 2.70
C ASP A 9 -3.11 -7.67 3.10
N VAL A 10 -4.41 -7.44 3.33
CA VAL A 10 -5.34 -8.41 3.90
C VAL A 10 -6.74 -8.27 3.27
N GLY A 11 -7.64 -9.17 3.64
CA GLY A 11 -8.99 -9.17 3.07
C GLY A 11 -8.99 -9.57 1.59
N GLU A 12 -7.99 -10.32 1.17
CA GLU A 12 -7.75 -10.69 -0.23
C GLU A 12 -8.41 -12.02 -0.63
N SER A 13 -9.42 -12.47 0.11
CA SER A 13 -10.33 -13.54 -0.30
C SER A 13 -11.47 -12.98 -1.16
N TYR A 14 -12.12 -13.82 -1.97
CA TYR A 14 -13.26 -13.42 -2.79
C TYR A 14 -14.23 -14.61 -2.99
N GLY A 15 -15.43 -14.53 -2.44
CA GLY A 15 -16.42 -15.58 -2.50
C GLY A 15 -15.90 -16.90 -1.93
N LEU A 16 -15.81 -17.92 -2.77
CA LEU A 16 -15.28 -19.24 -2.39
C LEU A 16 -13.74 -19.35 -2.50
N MET A 17 -13.10 -18.34 -3.06
CA MET A 17 -11.62 -18.30 -3.15
C MET A 17 -11.06 -17.71 -1.86
N HIS A 18 -10.40 -18.56 -1.07
CA HIS A 18 -9.72 -18.13 0.14
C HIS A 18 -8.26 -17.83 -0.16
N SER A 19 -7.80 -16.65 0.24
CA SER A 19 -6.41 -16.19 0.11
C SER A 19 -5.96 -15.56 1.42
N GLY A 20 -4.69 -15.76 1.74
CA GLY A 20 -4.10 -15.18 2.93
C GLY A 20 -4.41 -15.92 4.23
N MET A 21 -3.83 -15.42 5.30
CA MET A 21 -3.99 -15.89 6.69
C MET A 21 -4.32 -14.70 7.58
N ASP A 22 -5.38 -13.98 7.25
CA ASP A 22 -5.73 -12.70 7.88
C ASP A 22 -5.83 -12.80 9.40
N ALA A 23 -6.46 -13.89 9.90
CA ALA A 23 -6.63 -14.10 11.33
C ALA A 23 -5.31 -14.27 12.09
N GLU A 24 -4.32 -14.86 11.43
CA GLU A 24 -2.98 -15.08 11.97
C GLU A 24 -2.10 -13.83 11.83
N ILE A 25 -2.21 -13.10 10.72
CA ILE A 25 -1.33 -11.97 10.41
C ILE A 25 -1.75 -10.69 11.14
N ILE A 26 -3.05 -10.36 11.12
CA ILE A 26 -3.56 -9.09 11.66
C ILE A 26 -3.12 -8.83 13.11
N PRO A 27 -3.09 -9.81 14.04
CA PRO A 27 -2.60 -9.56 15.40
C PRO A 27 -1.14 -9.08 15.47
N HIS A 28 -0.31 -9.40 14.49
CA HIS A 28 1.15 -9.16 14.51
C HIS A 28 1.59 -7.88 13.78
N VAL A 29 0.69 -7.20 13.08
CA VAL A 29 0.99 -5.93 12.37
C VAL A 29 0.44 -4.73 13.13
N THR A 30 0.79 -3.52 12.72
CA THR A 30 0.31 -2.26 13.30
C THR A 30 -0.80 -1.64 12.46
N SER A 31 -0.75 -1.84 11.15
CA SER A 31 -1.78 -1.40 10.21
C SER A 31 -2.08 -2.48 9.16
N VAL A 32 -3.24 -2.36 8.53
CA VAL A 32 -3.72 -3.29 7.50
C VAL A 32 -4.24 -2.52 6.29
N ASN A 33 -3.96 -3.03 5.09
CA ASN A 33 -4.48 -2.52 3.84
C ASN A 33 -5.52 -3.52 3.33
N ILE A 34 -6.80 -3.14 3.38
CA ILE A 34 -7.91 -4.08 3.11
C ILE A 34 -8.35 -3.95 1.66
N ALA A 35 -8.35 -5.07 0.92
CA ALA A 35 -8.82 -5.14 -0.46
C ALA A 35 -10.26 -4.62 -0.61
N ALA A 36 -10.52 -3.86 -1.66
CA ALA A 36 -11.73 -3.07 -1.82
C ALA A 36 -12.61 -3.49 -3.02
N GLY A 37 -12.56 -4.78 -3.39
CA GLY A 37 -13.50 -5.40 -4.33
C GLY A 37 -12.98 -5.58 -5.77
N PHE A 38 -11.95 -4.84 -6.21
CA PHE A 38 -11.56 -4.86 -7.62
C PHE A 38 -10.49 -5.90 -7.96
N HIS A 39 -9.51 -6.12 -7.08
CA HIS A 39 -8.56 -7.23 -7.25
C HIS A 39 -8.92 -8.42 -6.36
N SER A 40 -9.58 -8.14 -5.26
CA SER A 40 -10.09 -9.10 -4.28
C SER A 40 -10.97 -8.38 -3.26
N GLY A 41 -11.49 -9.08 -2.24
CA GLY A 41 -12.25 -8.47 -1.16
C GLY A 41 -13.73 -8.28 -1.50
N ASP A 42 -14.54 -9.35 -1.47
CA ASP A 42 -15.99 -9.22 -1.56
C ASP A 42 -16.56 -8.54 -0.30
N PRO A 43 -17.84 -8.06 -0.32
CA PRO A 43 -18.41 -7.31 0.79
C PRO A 43 -18.38 -8.01 2.15
N ASP A 44 -18.55 -9.35 2.16
CA ASP A 44 -18.54 -10.13 3.41
C ASP A 44 -17.11 -10.28 3.94
N THR A 45 -16.14 -10.46 3.05
CA THR A 45 -14.71 -10.47 3.37
C THR A 45 -14.28 -9.12 3.94
N ILE A 46 -14.60 -8.01 3.27
CA ILE A 46 -14.31 -6.66 3.75
C ILE A 46 -14.85 -6.46 5.17
N LYS A 47 -16.14 -6.77 5.39
CA LYS A 47 -16.75 -6.62 6.70
C LYS A 47 -16.01 -7.39 7.79
N LYS A 48 -15.74 -8.67 7.57
CA LYS A 48 -15.04 -9.54 8.55
C LYS A 48 -13.64 -9.02 8.86
N THR A 49 -12.91 -8.61 7.83
CA THR A 49 -11.54 -8.11 7.99
C THR A 49 -11.51 -6.78 8.75
N VAL A 50 -12.45 -5.87 8.45
CA VAL A 50 -12.60 -4.59 9.19
C VAL A 50 -12.94 -4.86 10.66
N GLU A 51 -13.89 -5.74 10.96
CA GLU A 51 -14.28 -6.10 12.33
C GLU A 51 -13.09 -6.69 13.10
N LEU A 52 -12.31 -7.54 12.47
CA LEU A 52 -11.10 -8.12 13.07
C LEU A 52 -10.03 -7.04 13.33
N ALA A 53 -9.79 -6.16 12.38
CA ALA A 53 -8.84 -5.05 12.53
C ALA A 53 -9.25 -4.10 13.68
N ILE A 54 -10.53 -3.75 13.78
CA ILE A 54 -11.05 -2.93 14.89
C ILE A 54 -10.87 -3.63 16.24
N SER A 55 -11.26 -4.90 16.33
CA SER A 55 -11.16 -5.68 17.58
C SER A 55 -9.72 -5.83 18.08
N THR A 56 -8.77 -5.89 17.15
CA THR A 56 -7.33 -5.98 17.43
C THR A 56 -6.63 -4.62 17.45
N LYS A 57 -7.39 -3.50 17.33
CA LYS A 57 -6.91 -2.10 17.40
C LYS A 57 -5.84 -1.79 16.34
N LYS A 58 -6.03 -2.27 15.11
CA LYS A 58 -5.13 -1.96 13.99
C LYS A 58 -5.61 -0.72 13.23
N SER A 59 -4.65 0.03 12.69
CA SER A 59 -4.95 1.12 11.75
C SER A 59 -5.47 0.52 10.44
N ILE A 60 -6.53 1.07 9.88
CA ILE A 60 -7.21 0.51 8.70
C ILE A 60 -6.97 1.39 7.49
N GLY A 61 -6.54 0.80 6.40
CA GLY A 61 -6.40 1.44 5.10
C GLY A 61 -7.24 0.79 4.01
N ALA A 62 -7.64 1.60 3.04
CA ALA A 62 -8.20 1.11 1.79
C ALA A 62 -7.08 0.68 0.84
N HIS A 63 -7.30 -0.45 0.15
CA HIS A 63 -6.34 -1.04 -0.78
C HIS A 63 -6.90 -1.07 -2.22
N PRO A 64 -7.11 0.11 -2.87
CA PRO A 64 -7.71 0.19 -4.19
C PRO A 64 -6.77 -0.32 -5.27
N SER A 65 -7.35 -0.91 -6.32
CA SER A 65 -6.61 -1.47 -7.45
C SER A 65 -7.30 -1.21 -8.78
N TYR A 66 -6.63 -1.55 -9.88
CA TYR A 66 -7.31 -1.74 -11.15
C TYR A 66 -8.38 -2.85 -11.05
N PRO A 67 -9.46 -2.81 -11.87
CA PRO A 67 -10.52 -3.81 -11.89
C PRO A 67 -10.04 -5.10 -12.59
N ASP A 68 -9.20 -5.85 -11.91
CA ASP A 68 -8.52 -7.04 -12.42
C ASP A 68 -8.57 -8.22 -11.44
N LEU A 69 -9.76 -8.73 -11.19
CA LEU A 69 -9.95 -9.85 -10.28
C LEU A 69 -9.16 -11.09 -10.71
N GLN A 70 -9.12 -11.38 -12.03
CA GLN A 70 -8.40 -12.56 -12.56
C GLN A 70 -6.88 -12.43 -12.48
N GLY A 71 -6.33 -11.23 -12.65
CA GLY A 71 -4.90 -10.95 -12.55
C GLY A 71 -4.50 -10.43 -11.19
N PHE A 72 -5.42 -10.45 -10.22
CA PHE A 72 -5.18 -9.98 -8.87
C PHE A 72 -4.65 -8.53 -8.83
N GLY A 73 -5.17 -7.66 -9.71
CA GLY A 73 -4.74 -6.26 -9.79
C GLY A 73 -3.28 -6.05 -10.22
N ARG A 74 -2.60 -7.11 -10.70
CA ARG A 74 -1.16 -7.05 -11.02
C ARG A 74 -0.87 -6.80 -12.50
N ARG A 75 -1.89 -6.82 -13.35
CA ARG A 75 -1.76 -6.45 -14.76
C ARG A 75 -2.01 -4.96 -14.94
N LYS A 76 -1.16 -4.30 -15.73
CA LYS A 76 -1.43 -2.93 -16.15
C LYS A 76 -2.70 -2.91 -17.00
N ILE A 77 -3.65 -2.05 -16.65
CA ILE A 77 -4.85 -1.76 -17.45
C ILE A 77 -4.73 -0.33 -17.95
N ASP A 78 -4.86 -0.15 -19.24
CA ASP A 78 -4.84 1.17 -19.88
C ASP A 78 -6.19 1.84 -19.64
N MET A 79 -6.18 2.93 -18.89
CA MET A 79 -7.37 3.71 -18.53
C MET A 79 -7.03 5.19 -18.59
N ASP A 80 -8.03 6.02 -18.89
CA ASP A 80 -7.88 7.46 -18.74
C ASP A 80 -7.77 7.87 -17.26
N PHE A 81 -7.18 9.04 -17.03
CA PHE A 81 -6.86 9.50 -15.67
C PHE A 81 -8.09 9.79 -14.82
N GLU A 82 -9.20 10.23 -15.43
CA GLU A 82 -10.46 10.44 -14.74
C GLU A 82 -11.07 9.10 -14.28
N SER A 83 -10.99 8.07 -15.11
CA SER A 83 -11.42 6.72 -14.74
C SER A 83 -10.59 6.16 -13.59
N ILE A 84 -9.27 6.43 -13.53
CA ILE A 84 -8.41 6.04 -12.40
C ILE A 84 -8.81 6.78 -11.12
N GLU A 85 -9.11 8.07 -11.20
CA GLU A 85 -9.62 8.85 -10.08
C GLU A 85 -10.95 8.29 -9.57
N ASN A 86 -11.90 8.04 -10.47
CA ASN A 86 -13.22 7.53 -10.15
C ASN A 86 -13.18 6.14 -9.52
N LEU A 87 -12.37 5.21 -10.07
CA LEU A 87 -12.24 3.85 -9.49
C LEU A 87 -11.58 3.86 -8.11
N THR A 88 -10.64 4.77 -7.90
CA THR A 88 -9.97 4.93 -6.60
C THR A 88 -10.98 5.46 -5.57
N ASN A 89 -11.71 6.51 -5.92
CA ASN A 89 -12.74 7.10 -5.05
C ASN A 89 -13.86 6.10 -4.72
N TYR A 90 -14.32 5.33 -5.71
CA TYR A 90 -15.32 4.28 -5.50
C TYR A 90 -14.86 3.26 -4.45
N GLN A 91 -13.63 2.79 -4.54
CA GLN A 91 -13.09 1.79 -3.63
C GLN A 91 -12.85 2.35 -2.22
N ILE A 92 -12.41 3.61 -2.10
CA ILE A 92 -12.31 4.30 -0.81
C ILE A 92 -13.70 4.43 -0.18
N GLY A 93 -14.72 4.80 -0.96
CA GLY A 93 -16.10 4.89 -0.50
C GLY A 93 -16.66 3.54 -0.02
N ALA A 94 -16.36 2.46 -0.75
CA ALA A 94 -16.72 1.11 -0.33
C ALA A 94 -16.09 0.75 1.02
N MET A 95 -14.79 1.02 1.20
CA MET A 95 -14.11 0.78 2.47
C MET A 95 -14.67 1.64 3.59
N TYR A 96 -14.96 2.91 3.33
CA TYR A 96 -15.54 3.80 4.32
C TYR A 96 -16.92 3.33 4.79
N ALA A 97 -17.70 2.68 3.94
CA ALA A 97 -19.00 2.13 4.33
C ALA A 97 -18.88 1.12 5.50
N PHE A 98 -17.77 0.41 5.62
CA PHE A 98 -17.51 -0.57 6.68
C PHE A 98 -16.63 0.00 7.81
N ALA A 99 -15.53 0.67 7.47
CA ALA A 99 -14.54 1.15 8.44
C ALA A 99 -14.96 2.45 9.14
N LYS A 100 -15.80 3.29 8.50
CA LYS A 100 -16.22 4.61 9.02
C LYS A 100 -14.99 5.46 9.39
N GLU A 101 -15.04 6.11 10.53
CA GLU A 101 -13.99 6.97 11.07
C GLU A 101 -12.68 6.23 11.41
N ASN A 102 -12.69 4.90 11.36
CA ASN A 102 -11.47 4.11 11.54
C ASN A 102 -10.62 4.01 10.25
N LEU A 103 -11.13 4.47 9.09
CA LEU A 103 -10.34 4.55 7.87
C LEU A 103 -9.27 5.64 8.03
N ASN A 104 -8.00 5.26 7.96
CA ASN A 104 -6.86 6.12 8.28
C ASN A 104 -5.95 6.41 7.09
N HIS A 105 -5.81 5.48 6.17
CA HIS A 105 -4.87 5.59 5.06
C HIS A 105 -5.37 4.91 3.78
N VAL A 106 -4.68 5.20 2.69
CA VAL A 106 -4.90 4.55 1.39
C VAL A 106 -3.57 4.09 0.83
N LYS A 107 -3.49 2.82 0.51
CA LYS A 107 -2.37 2.18 -0.18
C LYS A 107 -2.88 1.52 -1.44
N PRO A 108 -2.61 2.03 -2.64
CA PRO A 108 -2.98 1.35 -3.88
C PRO A 108 -2.34 -0.04 -3.96
N HIS A 109 -3.00 -0.97 -4.63
CA HIS A 109 -2.52 -2.34 -4.81
C HIS A 109 -1.84 -2.55 -6.16
N GLY A 110 -0.85 -3.42 -6.19
CA GLY A 110 -0.34 -4.09 -7.38
C GLY A 110 0.12 -3.15 -8.49
N ALA A 111 -0.44 -3.31 -9.69
CA ALA A 111 -0.03 -2.51 -10.84
C ALA A 111 -0.39 -1.02 -10.71
N LEU A 112 -1.48 -0.68 -10.02
CA LEU A 112 -1.84 0.71 -9.76
C LEU A 112 -0.78 1.42 -8.91
N TYR A 113 -0.29 0.76 -7.86
CA TYR A 113 0.80 1.25 -7.00
C TYR A 113 2.10 1.44 -7.79
N ASN A 114 2.52 0.41 -8.52
CA ASN A 114 3.77 0.46 -9.28
C ASN A 114 3.74 1.50 -10.38
N ASN A 115 2.60 1.68 -11.05
CA ASN A 115 2.44 2.70 -12.08
C ASN A 115 2.46 4.11 -11.48
N ALA A 116 1.84 4.32 -10.32
CA ALA A 116 1.88 5.61 -9.63
C ALA A 116 3.31 6.02 -9.23
N ALA A 117 4.18 5.05 -8.93
CA ALA A 117 5.57 5.32 -8.57
C ALA A 117 6.39 5.94 -9.71
N VAL A 118 5.97 5.76 -10.99
CA VAL A 118 6.72 6.17 -12.19
C VAL A 118 5.89 7.01 -13.17
N ASP A 119 4.60 7.22 -12.94
CA ASP A 119 3.72 8.04 -13.78
C ASP A 119 2.96 9.06 -12.92
N MET A 120 3.39 10.32 -13.04
CA MET A 120 2.84 11.43 -12.26
C MET A 120 1.37 11.72 -12.55
N ASN A 121 0.84 11.37 -13.72
CA ASN A 121 -0.57 11.55 -14.01
C ASN A 121 -1.42 10.54 -13.23
N ILE A 122 -0.96 9.30 -13.15
CA ILE A 122 -1.60 8.26 -12.31
C ILE A 122 -1.49 8.65 -10.83
N ALA A 123 -0.32 9.09 -10.39
CA ALA A 123 -0.10 9.59 -9.03
C ALA A 123 -1.05 10.75 -8.69
N ASN A 124 -1.26 11.67 -9.63
CA ASN A 124 -2.18 12.81 -9.48
C ASN A 124 -3.64 12.35 -9.40
N SER A 125 -4.07 11.38 -10.20
CA SER A 125 -5.44 10.84 -10.15
C SER A 125 -5.73 10.21 -8.79
N ILE A 126 -4.79 9.43 -8.27
CA ILE A 126 -4.90 8.83 -6.92
C ILE A 126 -4.92 9.92 -5.85
N TYR A 127 -4.04 10.92 -5.94
CA TYR A 127 -4.02 12.06 -5.01
C TYR A 127 -5.36 12.80 -5.00
N ASN A 128 -5.92 13.11 -6.18
CA ASN A 128 -7.20 13.81 -6.29
C ASN A 128 -8.32 13.01 -5.64
N ALA A 129 -8.42 11.70 -5.92
CA ALA A 129 -9.43 10.84 -5.34
C ALA A 129 -9.36 10.84 -3.81
N ILE A 130 -8.18 10.63 -3.23
CA ILE A 130 -7.99 10.57 -1.78
C ILE A 130 -8.29 11.94 -1.15
N ASN A 131 -7.76 13.02 -1.72
CA ASN A 131 -7.92 14.36 -1.19
C ASN A 131 -9.36 14.88 -1.31
N CYS A 132 -10.06 14.51 -2.38
CA CYS A 132 -11.48 14.80 -2.55
C CYS A 132 -12.34 14.05 -1.53
N PHE A 133 -11.99 12.82 -1.21
CA PHE A 133 -12.70 12.01 -0.22
C PHE A 133 -12.48 12.55 1.20
N ASP A 134 -11.23 12.57 1.66
CA ASP A 134 -10.81 13.19 2.93
C ASP A 134 -9.31 13.51 2.88
N SER A 135 -8.98 14.80 2.89
CA SER A 135 -7.59 15.29 2.90
C SER A 135 -6.78 14.91 4.15
N LYS A 136 -7.41 14.31 5.15
CA LYS A 136 -6.72 13.82 6.36
C LYS A 136 -6.16 12.41 6.19
N LEU A 137 -6.62 11.64 5.20
CA LEU A 137 -6.13 10.32 4.93
C LEU A 137 -4.64 10.35 4.57
N ILE A 138 -3.92 9.35 5.06
CA ILE A 138 -2.50 9.19 4.78
C ILE A 138 -2.33 8.45 3.45
N HIS A 139 -1.49 8.97 2.57
CA HIS A 139 -1.07 8.31 1.35
C HIS A 139 0.11 7.39 1.65
N VAL A 140 -0.01 6.09 1.40
CA VAL A 140 1.12 5.16 1.51
C VAL A 140 1.75 5.02 0.13
N ALA A 141 3.00 5.45 -0.01
CA ALA A 141 3.72 5.50 -1.27
C ALA A 141 5.12 4.92 -1.13
N LEU A 142 5.66 4.41 -2.24
CA LEU A 142 7.02 3.86 -2.29
C LEU A 142 8.03 4.93 -1.86
N ALA A 143 8.87 4.59 -0.91
CA ALA A 143 9.94 5.47 -0.45
C ALA A 143 10.88 5.84 -1.61
N ASN A 144 11.34 7.09 -1.63
CA ASN A 144 12.26 7.64 -2.63
C ASN A 144 11.73 7.64 -4.07
N SER A 145 10.42 7.41 -4.29
CA SER A 145 9.80 7.52 -5.61
C SER A 145 9.45 8.97 -5.95
N GLU A 146 9.36 9.28 -7.24
CA GLU A 146 8.82 10.57 -7.71
C GLU A 146 7.41 10.81 -7.17
N TRP A 147 6.63 9.76 -7.00
CA TRP A 147 5.30 9.83 -6.39
C TRP A 147 5.34 10.34 -4.95
N SER A 148 6.24 9.81 -4.11
CA SER A 148 6.42 10.26 -2.73
C SER A 148 6.78 11.75 -2.67
N GLU A 149 7.74 12.19 -3.50
CA GLU A 149 8.14 13.60 -3.57
C GLU A 149 7.01 14.50 -4.10
N TYR A 150 6.26 14.04 -5.08
CA TYR A 150 5.06 14.73 -5.57
C TYR A 150 4.04 14.93 -4.44
N LEU A 151 3.72 13.92 -3.67
CA LEU A 151 2.77 14.01 -2.56
C LEU A 151 3.25 14.99 -1.48
N LYS A 152 4.55 14.98 -1.15
CA LYS A 152 5.17 15.97 -0.24
C LYS A 152 5.04 17.39 -0.78
N SER A 153 5.25 17.61 -2.07
CA SER A 153 5.09 18.92 -2.72
C SER A 153 3.66 19.44 -2.62
N LYS A 154 2.66 18.55 -2.61
CA LYS A 154 1.25 18.86 -2.40
C LYS A 154 0.88 19.06 -0.92
N LYS A 155 1.82 18.90 0.00
CA LYS A 155 1.61 18.91 1.46
C LYS A 155 0.60 17.85 1.93
N ALA A 156 0.50 16.74 1.20
CA ALA A 156 -0.28 15.58 1.61
C ALA A 156 0.38 14.90 2.80
N LYS A 157 -0.41 14.17 3.60
CA LYS A 157 0.14 13.27 4.61
C LYS A 157 0.66 12.03 3.91
N VAL A 158 1.95 11.75 4.02
CA VAL A 158 2.60 10.63 3.35
C VAL A 158 3.26 9.71 4.36
N ALA A 159 3.03 8.41 4.21
CA ALA A 159 3.84 7.37 4.83
C ALA A 159 4.69 6.72 3.74
N ASN A 160 6.01 6.83 3.88
CA ASN A 160 6.95 6.18 2.97
C ASN A 160 7.04 4.69 3.28
N GLU A 161 6.82 3.85 2.28
CA GLU A 161 6.82 2.40 2.43
C GLU A 161 8.08 1.76 1.85
N GLY A 162 8.61 0.78 2.57
CA GLY A 162 9.62 -0.16 2.09
C GLY A 162 9.11 -1.59 2.21
N PHE A 163 9.52 -2.45 1.28
CA PHE A 163 9.10 -3.85 1.22
C PHE A 163 10.20 -4.76 1.77
N ALA A 164 9.87 -5.51 2.79
CA ALA A 164 10.78 -6.42 3.50
C ALA A 164 11.30 -7.55 2.58
N ASP A 165 10.42 -8.08 1.74
CA ASP A 165 10.60 -9.29 0.95
C ASP A 165 10.88 -9.02 -0.54
N ARG A 166 11.09 -7.74 -0.95
CA ARG A 166 11.26 -7.38 -2.34
C ARG A 166 12.68 -6.90 -2.65
N ALA A 167 13.20 -7.33 -3.80
CA ALA A 167 14.43 -6.75 -4.33
C ALA A 167 14.18 -5.35 -4.91
N TYR A 168 15.19 -4.50 -4.78
CA TYR A 168 15.23 -3.15 -5.35
C TYR A 168 16.34 -3.05 -6.39
N ASP A 169 16.12 -2.26 -7.42
CA ASP A 169 17.17 -1.89 -8.38
C ASP A 169 18.08 -0.77 -7.80
N GLU A 170 19.08 -0.38 -8.59
CA GLU A 170 20.04 0.67 -8.24
C GLU A 170 19.40 2.06 -8.04
N ASN A 171 18.19 2.28 -8.56
CA ASN A 171 17.41 3.51 -8.44
C ASN A 171 16.40 3.47 -7.27
N GLY A 172 16.36 2.35 -6.53
CA GLY A 172 15.41 2.16 -5.43
C GLY A 172 13.99 1.76 -5.87
N HIS A 173 13.79 1.38 -7.13
CA HIS A 173 12.51 0.84 -7.60
C HIS A 173 12.41 -0.66 -7.32
N LEU A 174 11.19 -1.14 -7.18
CA LEU A 174 10.94 -2.57 -7.00
C LEU A 174 11.24 -3.34 -8.29
N VAL A 175 12.09 -4.36 -8.20
CA VAL A 175 12.34 -5.29 -9.31
C VAL A 175 11.06 -6.02 -9.68
N SER A 176 10.78 -6.18 -10.98
CA SER A 176 9.59 -6.88 -11.46
C SER A 176 9.51 -8.30 -10.91
N ARG A 177 8.32 -8.72 -10.45
CA ARG A 177 8.08 -10.08 -9.95
C ARG A 177 8.33 -11.19 -11.00
N SER A 178 8.41 -10.86 -12.28
CA SER A 178 8.77 -11.80 -13.35
C SER A 178 10.26 -12.14 -13.39
N ILE A 179 11.10 -11.40 -12.65
CA ILE A 179 12.54 -11.62 -12.56
C ILE A 179 12.83 -12.54 -11.38
N GLU A 180 13.60 -13.58 -11.59
CA GLU A 180 14.05 -14.49 -10.54
C GLU A 180 14.84 -13.71 -9.45
N GLY A 181 14.59 -14.01 -8.19
CA GLY A 181 15.20 -13.29 -7.06
C GLY A 181 14.55 -11.93 -6.71
N SER A 182 13.50 -11.52 -7.43
CA SER A 182 12.76 -10.28 -7.11
C SER A 182 11.96 -10.36 -5.81
N VAL A 183 11.68 -11.56 -5.32
CA VAL A 183 11.03 -11.83 -4.04
C VAL A 183 11.97 -12.69 -3.19
N LEU A 184 12.24 -12.25 -1.98
CA LEU A 184 13.02 -12.98 -1.01
C LEU A 184 12.13 -13.98 -0.27
N HIS A 185 12.66 -15.17 0.02
CA HIS A 185 11.93 -16.25 0.70
C HIS A 185 12.64 -16.73 1.98
N ASN A 186 13.87 -16.30 2.21
CA ASN A 186 14.63 -16.68 3.40
C ASN A 186 14.24 -15.76 4.57
N GLU A 187 13.61 -16.31 5.59
CA GLU A 187 13.11 -15.56 6.75
C GLU A 187 14.21 -14.78 7.48
N VAL A 188 15.39 -15.39 7.67
CA VAL A 188 16.52 -14.76 8.36
C VAL A 188 17.03 -13.55 7.57
N GLU A 189 17.17 -13.70 6.26
CA GLU A 189 17.59 -12.62 5.36
C GLU A 189 16.58 -11.45 5.37
N ILE A 190 15.29 -11.77 5.36
CA ILE A 190 14.22 -10.76 5.43
C ILE A 190 14.27 -10.00 6.75
N ILE A 191 14.43 -10.71 7.87
CA ILE A 191 14.51 -10.10 9.21
C ILE A 191 15.74 -9.18 9.30
N ASP A 192 16.91 -9.66 8.93
CA ASP A 192 18.16 -8.88 8.99
C ASP A 192 18.07 -7.63 8.11
N ARG A 193 17.45 -7.75 6.94
CA ARG A 193 17.23 -6.65 6.03
C ARG A 193 16.28 -5.60 6.61
N VAL A 194 15.13 -5.99 7.16
CA VAL A 194 14.19 -5.06 7.81
C VAL A 194 14.86 -4.34 8.97
N ILE A 195 15.64 -5.06 9.81
CA ILE A 195 16.40 -4.44 10.90
C ILE A 195 17.41 -3.43 10.33
N GLY A 196 18.08 -3.78 9.24
CA GLY A 196 19.00 -2.88 8.52
C GLY A 196 18.31 -1.63 7.99
N MET A 197 17.16 -1.78 7.33
CA MET A 197 16.35 -0.67 6.82
C MET A 197 15.95 0.29 7.93
N VAL A 198 15.51 -0.24 9.08
CA VAL A 198 15.06 0.56 10.21
C VAL A 198 16.21 1.25 10.94
N LYS A 199 17.34 0.55 11.13
CA LYS A 199 18.48 1.09 11.91
C LYS A 199 19.36 2.06 11.12
N ASN A 200 19.50 1.79 9.83
CA ASN A 200 20.50 2.48 8.98
C ASN A 200 19.84 3.38 7.93
N CYS A 201 18.51 3.53 7.97
CA CYS A 201 17.75 4.29 6.97
C CYS A 201 18.11 3.88 5.53
N LEU A 202 18.31 2.61 5.25
CA LEU A 202 18.83 2.08 3.97
C LEU A 202 17.95 2.35 2.74
N LEU A 203 16.74 2.89 2.94
CA LEU A 203 15.93 3.44 1.87
C LEU A 203 16.32 4.89 1.52
N TYR A 204 17.25 5.49 2.26
CA TYR A 204 17.86 6.79 1.99
C TYR A 204 19.29 6.58 1.50
N THR A 205 19.46 6.06 0.29
CA THR A 205 20.77 5.99 -0.35
C THR A 205 20.97 7.23 -1.22
N SER A 206 21.18 8.38 -0.62
CA SER A 206 21.86 9.51 -1.25
C SER A 206 22.29 10.50 -0.18
N ASP A 207 23.37 11.22 -0.43
CA ASP A 207 24.16 12.10 0.41
C ASP A 207 23.44 13.19 1.25
N ALA A 208 22.16 13.04 1.52
CA ALA A 208 21.36 13.92 2.37
C ALA A 208 21.23 13.44 3.83
N ALA A 209 22.04 12.45 4.24
CA ALA A 209 21.97 11.87 5.58
C ALA A 209 22.44 12.80 6.71
N ASP A 210 22.95 14.00 6.40
CA ASP A 210 23.58 14.87 7.38
C ASP A 210 22.69 15.98 7.96
N GLU A 211 21.46 16.19 7.47
CA GLU A 211 20.67 17.34 7.96
C GLU A 211 19.31 17.03 8.64
N HIS A 212 18.75 15.84 8.50
CA HIS A 212 17.51 15.50 9.21
C HIS A 212 17.56 14.06 9.72
N GLY A 213 17.81 13.92 11.00
CA GLY A 213 17.79 12.62 11.68
C GLY A 213 16.47 11.87 11.44
N CYS A 214 16.59 10.55 11.16
CA CYS A 214 15.47 9.62 11.15
C CYS A 214 14.72 9.61 12.48
#